data_d945084b2c204d2fc3d70e8e029c5fef
#
_entry.id   d945084b2c204d2fc3d70e8e029c5fef
#
_cell.length_a   1.000
_cell.length_b   1.000
_cell.length_c   1.000
_cell.angle_alpha   90.00
_cell.angle_beta   90.00
_cell.angle_gamma   90.00
#
_symmetry.space_group_name_H-M   'P 1'
#
loop_
_entity.id
_entity.type
_entity.pdbx_description
1 polymer ?
#
loop_
_entity_poly.entity_id
_entity_poly.type
_entity_poly.pdbx_seq_one_letter_code
_entity_poly.pdbx_strand_id
1 'polypeptide(L)'
;MTGQRAILAQAGGLIEAIGGPDFPEALCRTIDALAPIDSYVVMAYHARRTPVILHDGLRPEERQIFNDHYLSGAYLLSPFYQACMGGTEPGFHLVSEIAPDGFAESEFCRVYYAPAGIVDEAGYSLPHGNGGAILVSIGRVQLETPFTAAEANRLRDFLPVLAAAARRHWPPESPPRPLAEVAQPTIRAHLQAAFARFGTSRLTEREREVALLMLRGHSSKSAARRLAISPDTERVHRRNIYEKLEVSSQAELCSLFFEALAEEPAEGPADPLVALLARRASPE
;
A
#
# COMPACT_ATOMS: atom_id res chain seq x y z
N MET A 1 -17.22 -28.90 15.12
CA MET A 1 -18.46 -28.16 15.54
C MET A 1 -18.15 -26.94 16.42
N THR A 2 -17.05 -26.89 17.16
CA THR A 2 -16.70 -25.78 18.07
C THR A 2 -16.31 -24.49 17.32
N GLY A 3 -15.55 -24.59 16.22
CA GLY A 3 -15.09 -23.44 15.46
C GLY A 3 -16.20 -22.65 14.74
N GLN A 4 -17.17 -23.33 14.15
CA GLN A 4 -18.27 -22.66 13.43
C GLN A 4 -19.20 -21.87 14.37
N ARG A 5 -19.43 -22.37 15.60
CA ARG A 5 -20.19 -21.63 16.61
C ARG A 5 -19.47 -20.36 17.05
N ALA A 6 -18.15 -20.42 17.22
CA ALA A 6 -17.35 -19.25 17.58
C ALA A 6 -17.41 -18.17 16.49
N ILE A 7 -17.27 -18.56 15.23
CA ILE A 7 -17.36 -17.65 14.07
C ILE A 7 -18.74 -16.97 14.02
N LEU A 8 -19.83 -17.72 14.20
CA LEU A 8 -21.18 -17.14 14.20
C LEU A 8 -21.40 -16.19 15.37
N ALA A 9 -20.85 -16.49 16.55
CA ALA A 9 -20.94 -15.60 17.70
C ALA A 9 -20.18 -14.28 17.47
N GLN A 10 -18.98 -14.35 16.89
CA GLN A 10 -18.20 -13.16 16.53
C GLN A 10 -18.91 -12.34 15.44
N ALA A 11 -19.49 -12.99 14.42
CA ALA A 11 -20.27 -12.30 13.41
C ALA A 11 -21.51 -11.59 14.00
N GLY A 12 -22.16 -12.17 15.02
CA GLY A 12 -23.22 -11.52 15.77
C GLY A 12 -22.73 -10.23 16.45
N GLY A 13 -21.63 -10.31 17.21
CA GLY A 13 -21.01 -9.15 17.86
C GLY A 13 -20.54 -8.07 16.87
N LEU A 14 -20.07 -8.47 15.69
CA LEU A 14 -19.73 -7.52 14.62
C LEU A 14 -20.96 -6.73 14.14
N ILE A 15 -22.11 -7.40 13.97
CA ILE A 15 -23.35 -6.77 13.52
C ILE A 15 -23.87 -5.81 14.61
N GLU A 16 -23.82 -6.19 15.88
CA GLU A 16 -24.23 -5.34 17.00
C GLU A 16 -23.37 -4.08 17.14
N ALA A 17 -22.07 -4.17 16.79
CA ALA A 17 -21.15 -3.06 16.86
C ALA A 17 -21.29 -2.04 15.71
N ILE A 18 -22.09 -2.33 14.67
CA ILE A 18 -22.25 -1.42 13.52
C ILE A 18 -22.73 -0.05 13.97
N GLY A 19 -22.03 1.00 13.54
CA GLY A 19 -22.32 2.39 13.89
C GLY A 19 -21.70 2.84 15.22
N GLY A 20 -21.21 1.90 16.03
CA GLY A 20 -20.53 2.19 17.30
C GLY A 20 -19.01 2.29 17.16
N PRO A 21 -18.32 2.81 18.18
CA PRO A 21 -16.85 2.97 18.16
C PRO A 21 -16.11 1.62 18.20
N ASP A 22 -16.75 0.57 18.70
CA ASP A 22 -16.13 -0.76 18.89
C ASP A 22 -16.16 -1.62 17.61
N PHE A 23 -16.77 -1.13 16.52
CA PHE A 23 -16.90 -1.88 15.28
C PHE A 23 -15.56 -2.33 14.67
N PRO A 24 -14.54 -1.46 14.56
CA PRO A 24 -13.27 -1.88 13.96
C PRO A 24 -12.59 -3.00 14.75
N GLU A 25 -12.66 -2.95 16.08
CA GLU A 25 -12.12 -4.00 16.95
C GLU A 25 -12.94 -5.30 16.84
N ALA A 26 -14.27 -5.22 16.81
CA ALA A 26 -15.14 -6.38 16.61
C ALA A 26 -14.88 -7.03 15.24
N LEU A 27 -14.61 -6.22 14.20
CA LEU A 27 -14.24 -6.69 12.88
C LEU A 27 -12.94 -7.51 12.93
N CYS A 28 -11.89 -6.97 13.54
CA CYS A 28 -10.61 -7.65 13.64
C CYS A 28 -10.68 -8.92 14.49
N ARG A 29 -11.43 -8.93 15.60
CA ARG A 29 -11.70 -10.16 16.37
C ARG A 29 -12.43 -11.23 15.55
N THR A 30 -13.37 -10.81 14.69
CA THR A 30 -14.07 -11.76 13.81
C THR A 30 -13.12 -12.36 12.77
N ILE A 31 -12.22 -11.56 12.22
CA ILE A 31 -11.18 -12.00 11.28
C ILE A 31 -10.22 -12.98 11.97
N ASP A 32 -9.76 -12.65 13.18
CA ASP A 32 -8.86 -13.51 13.98
C ASP A 32 -9.48 -14.89 14.27
N ALA A 33 -10.79 -14.94 14.52
CA ALA A 33 -11.51 -16.21 14.69
C ALA A 33 -11.60 -17.06 13.41
N LEU A 34 -11.43 -16.45 12.22
CA LEU A 34 -11.38 -17.14 10.92
C LEU A 34 -9.96 -17.63 10.59
N ALA A 35 -8.98 -16.81 10.88
CA ALA A 35 -7.56 -17.10 10.68
C ALA A 35 -6.75 -16.25 11.67
N PRO A 36 -5.86 -16.86 12.47
CA PRO A 36 -5.05 -16.12 13.44
C PRO A 36 -4.25 -15.00 12.76
N ILE A 37 -4.34 -13.80 13.35
CA ILE A 37 -3.58 -12.61 12.96
C ILE A 37 -2.97 -11.99 14.21
N ASP A 38 -1.84 -11.29 14.08
CA ASP A 38 -1.18 -10.60 15.17
C ASP A 38 -0.85 -9.14 14.88
N SER A 39 -1.22 -8.68 13.69
CA SER A 39 -1.09 -7.28 13.27
C SER A 39 -2.24 -6.91 12.33
N TYR A 40 -2.81 -5.71 12.48
CA TYR A 40 -3.83 -5.21 11.57
C TYR A 40 -3.91 -3.69 11.55
N VAL A 41 -4.32 -3.16 10.39
CA VAL A 41 -4.60 -1.73 10.20
C VAL A 41 -5.83 -1.58 9.31
N VAL A 42 -6.78 -0.77 9.76
CA VAL A 42 -7.91 -0.35 8.93
C VAL A 42 -7.67 1.06 8.47
N MET A 43 -7.65 1.27 7.17
CA MET A 43 -7.35 2.59 6.60
C MET A 43 -8.23 2.92 5.40
N ALA A 44 -8.49 4.20 5.21
CA ALA A 44 -9.18 4.71 4.02
C ALA A 44 -8.17 5.30 3.04
N TYR A 45 -8.23 4.85 1.80
CA TYR A 45 -7.51 5.41 0.67
C TYR A 45 -8.41 6.30 -0.17
N HIS A 46 -7.86 7.41 -0.62
CA HIS A 46 -8.48 8.30 -1.59
C HIS A 46 -7.43 8.72 -2.61
N ALA A 47 -7.83 8.82 -3.88
CA ALA A 47 -6.95 9.34 -4.91
C ALA A 47 -6.43 10.73 -4.51
N ARG A 48 -5.12 10.94 -4.63
CA ARG A 48 -4.42 12.20 -4.30
C ARG A 48 -4.51 12.67 -2.85
N ARG A 49 -4.84 11.75 -1.91
CA ARG A 49 -4.83 12.05 -0.47
C ARG A 49 -4.02 11.00 0.27
N THR A 50 -3.47 11.39 1.39
CA THR A 50 -2.82 10.46 2.32
C THR A 50 -3.81 9.43 2.85
N PRO A 51 -3.37 8.18 3.10
CA PRO A 51 -4.17 7.22 3.83
C PRO A 51 -4.62 7.76 5.19
N VAL A 52 -5.90 7.58 5.49
CA VAL A 52 -6.48 7.93 6.79
C VAL A 52 -6.59 6.67 7.61
N ILE A 53 -5.96 6.62 8.79
CA ILE A 53 -6.05 5.48 9.70
C ILE A 53 -7.37 5.55 10.45
N LEU A 54 -8.19 4.53 10.31
CA LEU A 54 -9.48 4.39 10.97
C LEU A 54 -9.36 3.61 12.28
N HIS A 55 -8.48 2.62 12.29
CA HIS A 55 -8.19 1.80 13.45
C HIS A 55 -6.90 1.00 13.23
N ASP A 56 -6.18 0.67 14.29
CA ASP A 56 -5.03 -0.22 14.23
C ASP A 56 -4.87 -1.04 15.51
N GLY A 57 -4.29 -2.23 15.39
CA GLY A 57 -3.86 -3.09 16.48
C GLY A 57 -2.35 -3.27 16.47
N LEU A 58 -1.62 -2.27 16.01
CA LEU A 58 -0.17 -2.30 15.96
C LEU A 58 0.45 -2.18 17.35
N ARG A 59 1.49 -2.96 17.60
CA ARG A 59 2.34 -2.79 18.78
C ARG A 59 3.12 -1.47 18.66
N PRO A 60 3.64 -0.91 19.77
CA PRO A 60 4.36 0.37 19.73
C PRO A 60 5.48 0.43 18.68
N GLU A 61 6.29 -0.63 18.58
CA GLU A 61 7.40 -0.75 17.64
C GLU A 61 6.91 -0.82 16.19
N GLU A 62 5.87 -1.60 15.92
CA GLU A 62 5.24 -1.70 14.60
C GLU A 62 4.63 -0.36 14.19
N ARG A 63 3.96 0.31 15.12
CA ARG A 63 3.36 1.63 14.87
C ARG A 63 4.40 2.68 14.55
N GLN A 64 5.57 2.64 15.19
CA GLN A 64 6.67 3.53 14.86
C GLN A 64 7.15 3.28 13.43
N ILE A 65 7.45 2.03 13.06
CA ILE A 65 7.87 1.66 11.70
C ILE A 65 6.78 2.02 10.68
N PHE A 66 5.52 1.76 11.00
CA PHE A 66 4.40 2.11 10.13
C PHE A 66 4.32 3.62 9.87
N ASN A 67 4.47 4.44 10.91
CA ASN A 67 4.46 5.90 10.77
C ASN A 67 5.69 6.42 10.02
N ASP A 68 6.88 5.95 10.39
CA ASP A 68 8.15 6.47 9.90
C ASP A 68 8.45 6.02 8.46
N HIS A 69 7.96 4.86 8.05
CA HIS A 69 8.21 4.30 6.72
C HIS A 69 6.96 4.25 5.84
N TYR A 70 5.91 3.53 6.28
CA TYR A 70 4.72 3.34 5.44
C TYR A 70 4.02 4.65 5.14
N LEU A 71 3.62 5.39 6.18
CA LEU A 71 2.88 6.64 6.02
C LEU A 71 3.75 7.79 5.50
N SER A 72 5.06 7.73 5.62
CA SER A 72 5.98 8.73 5.07
C SER A 72 6.18 8.62 3.55
N GLY A 73 5.62 7.59 2.90
CA GLY A 73 5.66 7.50 1.44
C GLY A 73 5.69 6.08 0.89
N ALA A 74 6.18 5.07 1.64
CA ALA A 74 6.28 3.71 1.13
C ALA A 74 4.92 3.13 0.72
N TYR A 75 3.80 3.59 1.29
CA TYR A 75 2.46 3.16 0.87
C TYR A 75 2.19 3.33 -0.63
N LEU A 76 2.85 4.30 -1.30
CA LEU A 76 2.74 4.49 -2.74
C LEU A 76 3.27 3.29 -3.54
N LEU A 77 4.14 2.50 -2.95
CA LEU A 77 4.70 1.27 -3.51
C LEU A 77 3.94 0.01 -3.03
N SER A 78 3.05 0.15 -2.05
CA SER A 78 2.29 -0.98 -1.49
C SER A 78 1.43 -1.66 -2.54
N PRO A 79 1.49 -3.01 -2.68
CA PRO A 79 0.60 -3.76 -3.55
C PRO A 79 -0.88 -3.51 -3.25
N PHE A 80 -1.26 -3.40 -1.99
CA PHE A 80 -2.64 -3.12 -1.57
C PHE A 80 -3.09 -1.71 -1.95
N TYR A 81 -2.23 -0.70 -1.80
CA TYR A 81 -2.54 0.64 -2.28
C TYR A 81 -2.74 0.65 -3.80
N GLN A 82 -1.84 -0.02 -4.54
CA GLN A 82 -1.95 -0.12 -5.99
C GLN A 82 -3.21 -0.89 -6.42
N ALA A 83 -3.57 -1.96 -5.71
CA ALA A 83 -4.81 -2.69 -5.94
C ALA A 83 -6.05 -1.82 -5.72
N CYS A 84 -6.11 -1.11 -4.58
CA CYS A 84 -7.21 -0.22 -4.23
C CYS A 84 -7.39 0.95 -5.21
N MET A 85 -6.29 1.53 -5.71
CA MET A 85 -6.32 2.72 -6.58
C MET A 85 -6.21 2.40 -8.06
N GLY A 86 -5.74 1.22 -8.42
CA GLY A 86 -5.41 0.81 -9.79
C GLY A 86 -6.47 -0.02 -10.53
N GLY A 87 -7.66 -0.20 -9.95
CA GLY A 87 -8.77 -0.91 -10.60
C GLY A 87 -8.69 -2.43 -10.50
N THR A 88 -7.94 -2.99 -9.55
CA THR A 88 -8.10 -4.40 -9.16
C THR A 88 -9.49 -4.61 -8.59
N GLU A 89 -10.12 -5.73 -8.89
CA GLU A 89 -11.46 -6.02 -8.35
C GLU A 89 -11.45 -5.94 -6.82
N PRO A 90 -12.41 -5.22 -6.23
CA PRO A 90 -12.56 -5.17 -4.79
C PRO A 90 -12.80 -6.57 -4.23
N GLY A 91 -12.18 -6.88 -3.09
CA GLY A 91 -12.32 -8.20 -2.50
C GLY A 91 -11.26 -8.51 -1.47
N PHE A 92 -11.16 -9.80 -1.15
CA PHE A 92 -10.10 -10.34 -0.32
C PHE A 92 -8.92 -10.79 -1.19
N HIS A 93 -7.72 -10.36 -0.83
CA HIS A 93 -6.49 -10.72 -1.53
C HIS A 93 -5.39 -11.07 -0.52
N LEU A 94 -4.59 -12.10 -0.84
CA LEU A 94 -3.27 -12.26 -0.25
C LEU A 94 -2.29 -11.32 -0.95
N VAL A 95 -1.27 -10.86 -0.25
CA VAL A 95 -0.21 -10.05 -0.89
C VAL A 95 0.42 -10.79 -2.06
N SER A 96 0.60 -12.10 -1.95
CA SER A 96 1.15 -12.97 -3.01
C SER A 96 0.31 -13.02 -4.29
N GLU A 97 -1.00 -12.69 -4.22
CA GLU A 97 -1.90 -12.68 -5.38
C GLU A 97 -1.84 -11.35 -6.16
N ILE A 98 -1.52 -10.24 -5.48
CA ILE A 98 -1.56 -8.89 -6.05
C ILE A 98 -0.18 -8.24 -6.20
N ALA A 99 0.81 -8.74 -5.48
CA ALA A 99 2.16 -8.21 -5.55
C ALA A 99 2.80 -8.47 -6.92
N PRO A 100 3.70 -7.59 -7.37
CA PRO A 100 4.48 -7.83 -8.57
C PRO A 100 5.44 -9.00 -8.37
N ASP A 101 5.88 -9.61 -9.47
CA ASP A 101 6.75 -10.79 -9.49
C ASP A 101 8.16 -10.59 -8.90
N GLY A 102 8.63 -9.34 -8.77
CA GLY A 102 9.88 -8.98 -8.08
C GLY A 102 9.63 -8.35 -6.70
N PHE A 103 8.53 -8.71 -6.04
CA PHE A 103 8.13 -8.07 -4.79
C PHE A 103 9.11 -8.28 -3.64
N ALA A 104 9.64 -9.49 -3.48
CA ALA A 104 10.58 -9.82 -2.41
C ALA A 104 11.89 -8.99 -2.47
N GLU A 105 12.33 -8.64 -3.68
CA GLU A 105 13.50 -7.82 -3.95
C GLU A 105 13.16 -6.32 -4.08
N SER A 106 11.90 -5.95 -3.90
CA SER A 106 11.44 -4.57 -4.06
C SER A 106 11.93 -3.67 -2.93
N GLU A 107 12.07 -2.38 -3.23
CA GLU A 107 12.38 -1.38 -2.23
C GLU A 107 11.32 -1.32 -1.13
N PHE A 108 10.05 -1.56 -1.46
CA PHE A 108 8.98 -1.63 -0.47
C PHE A 108 9.22 -2.74 0.57
N CYS A 109 9.65 -3.93 0.12
CA CYS A 109 10.04 -5.00 1.04
C CYS A 109 11.22 -4.58 1.91
N ARG A 110 12.25 -3.94 1.32
CA ARG A 110 13.46 -3.53 2.03
C ARG A 110 13.20 -2.44 3.07
N VAL A 111 12.37 -1.44 2.75
CA VAL A 111 12.16 -0.27 3.63
C VAL A 111 11.00 -0.45 4.62
N TYR A 112 10.07 -1.37 4.34
CA TYR A 112 8.90 -1.54 5.20
C TYR A 112 8.71 -2.98 5.68
N TYR A 113 8.58 -3.98 4.79
CA TYR A 113 8.28 -5.36 5.21
C TYR A 113 9.36 -5.96 6.10
N ALA A 114 10.62 -5.85 5.70
CA ALA A 114 11.74 -6.41 6.46
C ALA A 114 11.92 -5.73 7.84
N PRO A 115 11.94 -4.39 7.95
CA PRO A 115 11.99 -3.73 9.25
C PRO A 115 10.77 -4.01 10.14
N ALA A 116 9.57 -4.14 9.57
CA ALA A 116 8.35 -4.48 10.29
C ALA A 116 8.24 -5.97 10.65
N GLY A 117 9.12 -6.82 10.12
CA GLY A 117 9.10 -8.26 10.36
C GLY A 117 7.88 -8.96 9.78
N ILE A 118 7.27 -8.42 8.70
CA ILE A 118 6.05 -8.98 8.12
C ILE A 118 6.37 -10.30 7.42
N VAL A 119 5.79 -11.38 7.91
CA VAL A 119 5.91 -12.74 7.36
C VAL A 119 4.93 -12.95 6.20
N ASP A 120 3.69 -12.50 6.38
CA ASP A 120 2.65 -12.54 5.35
C ASP A 120 1.58 -11.48 5.63
N GLU A 121 0.91 -11.04 4.58
CA GLU A 121 -0.14 -10.03 4.65
C GLU A 121 -1.31 -10.40 3.73
N ALA A 122 -2.51 -10.14 4.21
CA ALA A 122 -3.74 -10.22 3.44
C ALA A 122 -4.58 -8.97 3.66
N GLY A 123 -5.56 -8.73 2.80
CA GLY A 123 -6.40 -7.56 2.96
C GLY A 123 -7.75 -7.65 2.28
N TYR A 124 -8.72 -6.95 2.85
CA TYR A 124 -10.02 -6.70 2.23
C TYR A 124 -10.03 -5.29 1.65
N SER A 125 -10.09 -5.21 0.33
CA SER A 125 -10.27 -3.96 -0.41
C SER A 125 -11.75 -3.72 -0.64
N LEU A 126 -12.30 -2.67 -0.04
CA LEU A 126 -13.73 -2.35 -0.07
C LEU A 126 -13.92 -0.97 -0.72
N PRO A 127 -14.72 -0.83 -1.79
CA PRO A 127 -15.00 0.47 -2.39
C PRO A 127 -15.62 1.42 -1.37
N HIS A 128 -15.16 2.68 -1.38
CA HIS A 128 -15.68 3.73 -0.50
C HIS A 128 -15.67 5.10 -1.20
N GLY A 129 -16.82 5.73 -1.24
CA GLY A 129 -16.98 7.06 -1.87
C GLY A 129 -16.60 7.09 -3.35
N ASN A 130 -16.31 8.27 -3.86
CA ASN A 130 -15.96 8.50 -5.26
C ASN A 130 -14.49 8.15 -5.54
N GLY A 131 -14.23 6.89 -5.90
CA GLY A 131 -12.88 6.40 -6.24
C GLY A 131 -11.96 6.18 -5.06
N GLY A 132 -12.50 6.08 -3.83
CA GLY A 132 -11.77 5.66 -2.64
C GLY A 132 -11.97 4.19 -2.32
N ALA A 133 -11.22 3.71 -1.34
CA ALA A 133 -11.35 2.36 -0.78
C ALA A 133 -11.04 2.34 0.71
N ILE A 134 -11.72 1.46 1.45
CA ILE A 134 -11.29 1.07 2.78
C ILE A 134 -10.50 -0.23 2.62
N LEU A 135 -9.29 -0.24 3.15
CA LEU A 135 -8.47 -1.43 3.28
C LEU A 135 -8.51 -1.91 4.73
N VAL A 136 -8.89 -3.15 4.94
CA VAL A 136 -8.65 -3.88 6.18
C VAL A 136 -7.45 -4.76 5.93
N SER A 137 -6.26 -4.27 6.28
CA SER A 137 -5.00 -5.00 6.19
C SER A 137 -4.82 -5.84 7.44
N ILE A 138 -4.46 -7.10 7.27
CA ILE A 138 -4.20 -8.08 8.31
C ILE A 138 -2.86 -8.75 8.05
N GLY A 139 -2.04 -8.85 9.08
CA GLY A 139 -0.66 -9.34 8.98
C GLY A 139 -0.32 -10.42 9.97
N ARG A 140 0.76 -11.14 9.62
CA ARG A 140 1.50 -12.04 10.50
C ARG A 140 2.92 -11.51 10.64
N VAL A 141 3.27 -11.14 11.86
CA VAL A 141 4.57 -10.57 12.22
C VAL A 141 5.28 -11.48 13.22
N GLN A 142 4.57 -11.93 14.26
CA GLN A 142 5.08 -12.90 15.24
C GLN A 142 4.69 -14.34 14.90
N LEU A 143 3.63 -14.53 14.14
CA LEU A 143 3.25 -15.82 13.60
C LEU A 143 4.20 -16.17 12.45
N GLU A 144 5.11 -17.13 12.68
CA GLU A 144 6.20 -17.48 11.76
C GLU A 144 5.75 -18.18 10.46
N THR A 145 4.46 -18.40 10.28
CA THR A 145 3.91 -19.13 9.12
C THR A 145 2.99 -18.26 8.27
N PRO A 146 3.10 -18.31 6.94
CA PRO A 146 2.16 -17.65 6.05
C PRO A 146 0.72 -18.16 6.23
N PHE A 147 -0.26 -17.41 5.69
CA PHE A 147 -1.64 -17.87 5.61
C PHE A 147 -1.75 -19.13 4.79
N THR A 148 -2.40 -20.15 5.34
CA THR A 148 -2.69 -21.37 4.61
C THR A 148 -3.83 -21.15 3.61
N ALA A 149 -3.90 -21.99 2.56
CA ALA A 149 -5.00 -21.94 1.60
C ALA A 149 -6.38 -22.10 2.27
N ALA A 150 -6.47 -22.91 3.32
CA ALA A 150 -7.72 -23.12 4.07
C ALA A 150 -8.13 -21.85 4.86
N GLU A 151 -7.18 -21.14 5.43
CA GLU A 151 -7.42 -19.85 6.10
C GLU A 151 -7.83 -18.77 5.09
N ALA A 152 -7.09 -18.65 4.00
CA ALA A 152 -7.40 -17.72 2.93
C ALA A 152 -8.81 -17.95 2.35
N ASN A 153 -9.22 -19.20 2.18
CA ASN A 153 -10.57 -19.53 1.73
C ASN A 153 -11.63 -19.11 2.76
N ARG A 154 -11.45 -19.37 4.06
CA ARG A 154 -12.38 -18.91 5.10
C ARG A 154 -12.51 -17.40 5.13
N LEU A 155 -11.39 -16.68 5.00
CA LEU A 155 -11.38 -15.21 4.94
C LEU A 155 -12.13 -14.72 3.69
N ARG A 156 -11.91 -15.36 2.53
CA ARG A 156 -12.58 -15.03 1.27
C ARG A 156 -14.09 -15.28 1.34
N ASP A 157 -14.50 -16.41 1.92
CA ASP A 157 -15.92 -16.76 2.09
C ASP A 157 -16.65 -15.77 3.03
N PHE A 158 -15.92 -15.14 3.95
CA PHE A 158 -16.48 -14.14 4.87
C PHE A 158 -16.66 -12.74 4.23
N LEU A 159 -16.05 -12.48 3.08
CA LEU A 159 -16.10 -11.18 2.38
C LEU A 159 -17.51 -10.59 2.25
N PRO A 160 -18.59 -11.34 1.88
CA PRO A 160 -19.92 -10.76 1.76
C PRO A 160 -20.45 -10.16 3.05
N VAL A 161 -20.20 -10.83 4.18
CA VAL A 161 -20.63 -10.37 5.52
C VAL A 161 -19.83 -9.12 5.92
N LEU A 162 -18.50 -9.19 5.78
CA LEU A 162 -17.59 -8.09 6.10
C LEU A 162 -17.92 -6.85 5.26
N ALA A 163 -18.07 -7.01 3.95
CA ALA A 163 -18.36 -5.91 3.03
C ALA A 163 -19.72 -5.25 3.32
N ALA A 164 -20.75 -6.04 3.70
CA ALA A 164 -22.04 -5.50 4.07
C ALA A 164 -21.97 -4.71 5.39
N ALA A 165 -21.28 -5.24 6.41
CA ALA A 165 -21.09 -4.60 7.71
C ALA A 165 -20.26 -3.31 7.57
N ALA A 166 -19.16 -3.35 6.84
CA ALA A 166 -18.29 -2.21 6.60
C ALA A 166 -19.00 -1.06 5.87
N ARG A 167 -19.75 -1.36 4.79
CA ARG A 167 -20.55 -0.33 4.08
C ARG A 167 -21.58 0.34 4.99
N ARG A 168 -22.13 -0.38 5.97
CA ARG A 168 -23.11 0.17 6.88
C ARG A 168 -22.45 1.00 7.99
N HIS A 169 -21.27 0.60 8.43
CA HIS A 169 -20.49 1.34 9.44
C HIS A 169 -19.77 2.57 8.85
N TRP A 170 -19.16 2.43 7.68
CA TRP A 170 -18.52 3.50 6.93
C TRP A 170 -19.32 3.77 5.65
N PRO A 171 -20.41 4.55 5.72
CA PRO A 171 -21.21 4.82 4.54
C PRO A 171 -20.43 5.67 3.52
N PRO A 172 -20.55 5.38 2.21
CA PRO A 172 -19.77 6.03 1.16
C PRO A 172 -19.93 7.56 1.08
N GLU A 173 -21.04 8.08 1.57
CA GLU A 173 -21.38 9.51 1.58
C GLU A 173 -20.70 10.29 2.72
N SER A 174 -20.19 9.59 3.72
CA SER A 174 -19.56 10.21 4.89
C SER A 174 -18.05 10.01 4.84
N PRO A 175 -17.24 11.07 4.93
CA PRO A 175 -15.81 10.89 5.06
C PRO A 175 -15.49 10.10 6.33
N PRO A 176 -14.64 9.07 6.25
CA PRO A 176 -14.26 8.30 7.42
C PRO A 176 -13.53 9.19 8.41
N ARG A 177 -13.87 9.07 9.70
CA ARG A 177 -13.19 9.81 10.77
C ARG A 177 -11.85 9.16 11.08
N PRO A 178 -10.75 9.93 11.10
CA PRO A 178 -9.45 9.41 11.51
C PRO A 178 -9.47 9.02 12.99
N LEU A 179 -8.63 8.03 13.34
CA LEU A 179 -8.44 7.55 14.72
C LEU A 179 -7.89 8.66 15.66
N ALA A 180 -7.05 9.53 15.12
CA ALA A 180 -6.58 10.76 15.73
C ALA A 180 -6.25 11.77 14.63
N GLU A 181 -6.26 13.07 14.94
CA GLU A 181 -5.63 14.06 14.08
C GLU A 181 -4.10 13.78 14.08
N VAL A 182 -3.66 12.92 13.18
CA VAL A 182 -2.24 12.84 12.86
C VAL A 182 -1.91 14.13 12.16
N ALA A 183 -1.41 15.08 12.96
CA ALA A 183 -0.93 16.35 12.45
C ALA A 183 0.16 16.06 11.41
N GLN A 184 -0.18 16.19 10.14
CA GLN A 184 0.64 16.62 9.02
C GLN A 184 -0.01 16.31 7.67
N PRO A 185 -1.05 17.07 7.23
CA PRO A 185 -1.61 16.90 5.89
C PRO A 185 -0.63 17.35 4.78
N THR A 186 0.31 18.25 5.12
CA THR A 186 1.11 18.98 4.13
C THR A 186 2.23 18.14 3.50
N ILE A 187 3.01 17.42 4.29
CA ILE A 187 4.16 16.63 3.78
C ILE A 187 3.68 15.47 2.88
N ARG A 188 2.59 14.85 3.21
CA ARG A 188 2.08 13.64 2.54
C ARG A 188 1.42 13.91 1.19
N ALA A 189 0.69 15.01 1.04
CA ALA A 189 0.16 15.44 -0.26
C ALA A 189 1.30 15.77 -1.22
N HIS A 190 2.42 16.28 -0.70
CA HIS A 190 3.64 16.54 -1.46
C HIS A 190 4.28 15.26 -2.00
N LEU A 191 4.37 14.20 -1.19
CA LEU A 191 4.94 12.93 -1.62
C LEU A 191 4.16 12.29 -2.78
N GLN A 192 2.82 12.32 -2.75
CA GLN A 192 2.00 11.83 -3.86
C GLN A 192 2.20 12.67 -5.13
N ALA A 193 2.25 13.98 -4.97
CA ALA A 193 2.48 14.89 -6.08
C ALA A 193 3.90 14.72 -6.64
N ALA A 194 4.90 14.54 -5.77
CA ALA A 194 6.27 14.26 -6.14
C ALA A 194 6.41 12.93 -6.88
N PHE A 195 5.78 11.87 -6.41
CA PHE A 195 5.73 10.58 -7.10
C PHE A 195 5.10 10.70 -8.49
N ALA A 196 4.00 11.46 -8.61
CA ALA A 196 3.34 11.70 -9.89
C ALA A 196 4.19 12.52 -10.87
N ARG A 197 5.10 13.37 -10.36
CA ARG A 197 5.98 14.24 -11.14
C ARG A 197 7.38 13.69 -11.34
N PHE A 198 7.76 12.64 -10.61
CA PHE A 198 9.09 12.05 -10.70
C PHE A 198 9.47 11.71 -12.14
N GLY A 199 10.60 12.21 -12.59
CA GLY A 199 11.14 11.97 -13.91
C GLY A 199 10.53 12.81 -15.03
N THR A 200 9.57 13.70 -14.77
CA THR A 200 8.92 14.50 -15.82
C THR A 200 9.89 15.44 -16.57
N SER A 201 10.99 15.83 -15.96
CA SER A 201 12.01 16.70 -16.55
C SER A 201 13.06 15.97 -17.40
N ARG A 202 13.26 14.67 -17.19
CA ARG A 202 14.33 13.88 -17.78
C ARG A 202 13.85 12.71 -18.63
N LEU A 203 12.70 12.13 -18.27
CA LEU A 203 12.16 10.95 -18.92
C LEU A 203 11.00 11.31 -19.84
N THR A 204 10.89 10.58 -20.95
CA THR A 204 9.67 10.60 -21.74
C THR A 204 8.52 9.98 -20.94
N GLU A 205 7.27 10.24 -21.33
CA GLU A 205 6.11 9.68 -20.64
C GLU A 205 6.19 8.14 -20.53
N ARG A 206 6.63 7.46 -21.61
CA ARG A 206 6.78 6.02 -21.64
C ARG A 206 7.89 5.49 -20.73
N GLU A 207 9.04 6.17 -20.70
CA GLU A 207 10.11 5.84 -19.77
C GLU A 207 9.68 6.06 -18.31
N ARG A 208 8.91 7.09 -18.05
CA ARG A 208 8.38 7.37 -16.72
C ARG A 208 7.41 6.27 -16.27
N GLU A 209 6.50 5.79 -17.13
CA GLU A 209 5.64 4.65 -16.84
C GLU A 209 6.45 3.40 -16.47
N VAL A 210 7.52 3.13 -17.24
CA VAL A 210 8.43 2.00 -16.93
C VAL A 210 9.13 2.23 -15.60
N ALA A 211 9.69 3.43 -15.35
CA ALA A 211 10.38 3.75 -14.09
C ALA A 211 9.47 3.57 -12.87
N LEU A 212 8.21 4.01 -12.96
CA LEU A 212 7.23 3.83 -11.88
C LEU A 212 6.90 2.35 -11.62
N LEU A 213 6.86 1.51 -12.66
CA LEU A 213 6.69 0.06 -12.49
C LEU A 213 7.94 -0.59 -11.88
N MET A 214 9.13 -0.12 -12.27
CA MET A 214 10.38 -0.57 -11.64
C MET A 214 10.40 -0.25 -10.14
N LEU A 215 10.08 0.99 -9.76
CA LEU A 215 10.00 1.41 -8.35
C LEU A 215 9.01 0.55 -7.55
N ARG A 216 7.93 0.08 -8.19
CA ARG A 216 6.94 -0.82 -7.59
C ARG A 216 7.36 -2.29 -7.56
N GLY A 217 8.55 -2.64 -8.05
CA GLY A 217 9.08 -4.00 -8.01
C GLY A 217 8.66 -4.91 -9.18
N HIS A 218 8.16 -4.33 -10.29
CA HIS A 218 7.87 -5.13 -11.48
C HIS A 218 9.16 -5.56 -12.21
N SER A 219 9.25 -6.85 -12.56
CA SER A 219 10.26 -7.33 -13.50
C SER A 219 10.01 -6.77 -14.92
N SER A 220 11.02 -6.83 -15.80
CA SER A 220 10.86 -6.43 -17.21
C SER A 220 9.69 -7.14 -17.90
N LYS A 221 9.47 -8.43 -17.61
CA LYS A 221 8.37 -9.22 -18.19
C LYS A 221 7.00 -8.75 -17.67
N SER A 222 6.90 -8.47 -16.39
CA SER A 222 5.66 -7.98 -15.76
C SER A 222 5.34 -6.56 -16.21
N ALA A 223 6.32 -5.67 -16.24
CA ALA A 223 6.19 -4.29 -16.73
C ALA A 223 5.76 -4.26 -18.21
N ALA A 224 6.42 -5.05 -19.06
CA ALA A 224 6.08 -5.17 -20.48
C ALA A 224 4.62 -5.59 -20.70
N ARG A 225 4.17 -6.63 -19.98
CA ARG A 225 2.78 -7.10 -20.04
C ARG A 225 1.78 -6.01 -19.62
N ARG A 226 2.06 -5.31 -18.50
CA ARG A 226 1.20 -4.25 -17.99
C ARG A 226 1.10 -3.04 -18.93
N LEU A 227 2.17 -2.76 -19.65
CA LEU A 227 2.25 -1.69 -20.61
C LEU A 227 1.86 -2.09 -22.05
N ALA A 228 1.50 -3.36 -22.27
CA ALA A 228 1.19 -3.92 -23.58
C ALA A 228 2.31 -3.71 -24.63
N ILE A 229 3.58 -3.90 -24.21
CA ILE A 229 4.76 -3.85 -25.08
C ILE A 229 5.55 -5.15 -25.02
N SER A 230 6.54 -5.32 -25.91
CA SER A 230 7.44 -6.46 -25.85
C SER A 230 8.44 -6.32 -24.68
N PRO A 231 8.90 -7.45 -24.08
CA PRO A 231 9.95 -7.39 -23.07
C PRO A 231 11.26 -6.73 -23.57
N ASP A 232 11.55 -6.85 -24.86
CA ASP A 232 12.75 -6.20 -25.44
C ASP A 232 12.56 -4.68 -25.53
N THR A 233 11.37 -4.21 -25.87
CA THR A 233 11.03 -2.79 -25.85
C THR A 233 11.13 -2.23 -24.43
N GLU A 234 10.65 -2.96 -23.43
CA GLU A 234 10.77 -2.55 -22.02
C GLU A 234 12.23 -2.45 -21.59
N ARG A 235 13.07 -3.42 -21.95
CA ARG A 235 14.52 -3.37 -21.66
C ARG A 235 15.20 -2.18 -22.29
N VAL A 236 14.81 -1.77 -23.49
CA VAL A 236 15.32 -0.55 -24.12
C VAL A 236 14.93 0.67 -23.30
N HIS A 237 13.66 0.79 -22.87
CA HIS A 237 13.24 1.88 -21.99
C HIS A 237 14.01 1.88 -20.67
N ARG A 238 14.20 0.71 -20.03
CA ARG A 238 14.96 0.57 -18.77
C ARG A 238 16.40 1.04 -18.92
N ARG A 239 17.06 0.66 -20.01
CA ARG A 239 18.41 1.13 -20.32
C ARG A 239 18.46 2.66 -20.48
N ASN A 240 17.54 3.23 -21.25
CA ASN A 240 17.46 4.67 -21.46
C ASN A 240 17.17 5.43 -20.14
N ILE A 241 16.34 4.86 -19.25
CA ILE A 241 16.11 5.41 -17.92
C ILE A 241 17.40 5.45 -17.12
N TYR A 242 18.16 4.35 -17.10
CA TYR A 242 19.43 4.28 -16.38
C TYR A 242 20.44 5.30 -16.92
N GLU A 243 20.56 5.41 -18.23
CA GLU A 243 21.44 6.40 -18.89
C GLU A 243 21.03 7.85 -18.56
N LYS A 244 19.73 8.17 -18.65
CA LYS A 244 19.22 9.53 -18.41
C LYS A 244 19.26 9.97 -16.95
N LEU A 245 19.11 9.03 -16.02
CA LEU A 245 19.13 9.30 -14.57
C LEU A 245 20.49 9.02 -13.94
N GLU A 246 21.50 8.58 -14.74
CA GLU A 246 22.86 8.29 -14.29
C GLU A 246 22.87 7.26 -13.14
N VAL A 247 22.06 6.21 -13.26
CA VAL A 247 21.98 5.09 -12.33
C VAL A 247 22.30 3.79 -13.06
N SER A 248 22.77 2.77 -12.34
CA SER A 248 23.20 1.50 -12.93
C SER A 248 22.29 0.32 -12.56
N SER A 249 21.40 0.53 -11.61
CA SER A 249 20.55 -0.53 -11.07
C SER A 249 19.18 -0.02 -10.63
N GLN A 250 18.24 -0.96 -10.45
CA GLN A 250 16.93 -0.64 -9.89
C GLN A 250 17.05 -0.14 -8.44
N ALA A 251 18.00 -0.66 -7.66
CA ALA A 251 18.26 -0.19 -6.31
C ALA A 251 18.73 1.27 -6.29
N GLU A 252 19.63 1.65 -7.20
CA GLU A 252 20.05 3.05 -7.34
C GLU A 252 18.93 3.96 -7.82
N LEU A 253 18.04 3.49 -8.72
CA LEU A 253 16.84 4.23 -9.10
C LEU A 253 15.92 4.47 -7.91
N CYS A 254 15.75 3.47 -7.03
CA CYS A 254 14.97 3.61 -5.81
C CYS A 254 15.61 4.60 -4.82
N SER A 255 16.93 4.52 -4.63
CA SER A 255 17.66 5.46 -3.78
C SER A 255 17.52 6.89 -4.30
N LEU A 256 17.72 7.10 -5.61
CA LEU A 256 17.53 8.39 -6.28
C LEU A 256 16.12 8.94 -6.08
N PHE A 257 15.10 8.07 -6.17
CA PHE A 257 13.70 8.45 -5.94
C PHE A 257 13.47 8.93 -4.51
N PHE A 258 13.95 8.19 -3.50
CA PHE A 258 13.78 8.59 -2.10
C PHE A 258 14.60 9.83 -1.72
N GLU A 259 15.81 9.98 -2.27
CA GLU A 259 16.59 11.21 -2.11
C GLU A 259 15.87 12.42 -2.72
N ALA A 260 15.31 12.27 -3.93
CA ALA A 260 14.55 13.32 -4.59
C ALA A 260 13.29 13.73 -3.79
N LEU A 261 12.63 12.76 -3.14
CA LEU A 261 11.49 13.04 -2.25
C LEU A 261 11.90 13.79 -0.99
N ALA A 262 13.07 13.51 -0.44
CA ALA A 262 13.58 14.15 0.76
C ALA A 262 14.01 15.61 0.54
N GLU A 263 14.41 15.96 -0.70
CA GLU A 263 14.89 17.29 -1.08
C GLU A 263 13.77 18.23 -1.55
N GLU A 264 12.57 17.72 -1.81
CA GLU A 264 11.50 18.56 -2.38
C GLU A 264 10.98 19.59 -1.39
N PRO A 265 11.02 20.89 -1.74
CA PRO A 265 10.34 21.93 -0.93
C PRO A 265 8.83 21.70 -0.92
N ALA A 266 8.20 21.97 0.21
CA ALA A 266 6.78 21.70 0.47
C ALA A 266 5.80 22.28 -0.57
N GLU A 267 6.21 23.21 -1.45
CA GLU A 267 5.37 23.87 -2.45
C GLU A 267 6.12 24.03 -3.78
N GLY A 268 6.10 23.02 -4.64
CA GLY A 268 6.70 23.14 -5.98
C GLY A 268 5.93 22.36 -7.05
N PRO A 269 5.68 22.98 -8.23
CA PRO A 269 5.09 22.26 -9.38
C PRO A 269 6.14 21.46 -10.15
N ALA A 270 7.42 21.51 -9.75
CA ALA A 270 8.54 20.93 -10.49
C ALA A 270 8.74 19.43 -10.22
N ASP A 271 9.49 18.78 -11.11
CA ASP A 271 9.97 17.42 -10.91
C ASP A 271 10.94 17.36 -9.71
N PRO A 272 10.76 16.46 -8.74
CA PRO A 272 11.66 16.31 -7.60
C PRO A 272 13.12 16.11 -7.96
N LEU A 273 13.39 15.50 -9.11
CA LEU A 273 14.77 15.30 -9.63
C LEU A 273 15.50 16.61 -9.91
N VAL A 274 14.80 17.70 -10.24
CA VAL A 274 15.46 18.96 -10.61
C VAL A 274 16.25 19.54 -9.45
N ALA A 275 15.67 19.57 -8.25
CA ALA A 275 16.32 20.07 -7.04
C ALA A 275 17.54 19.21 -6.66
N LEU A 276 17.36 17.89 -6.66
CA LEU A 276 18.41 16.92 -6.33
C LEU A 276 19.59 16.99 -7.30
N LEU A 277 19.33 17.02 -8.61
CA LEU A 277 20.38 17.08 -9.64
C LEU A 277 21.12 18.42 -9.65
N ALA A 278 20.42 19.52 -9.37
CA ALA A 278 21.06 20.84 -9.21
C ALA A 278 22.07 20.83 -8.05
N ARG A 279 21.71 20.22 -6.91
CA ARG A 279 22.61 20.08 -5.77
C ARG A 279 23.81 19.20 -6.07
N ARG A 280 23.61 18.06 -6.76
CA ARG A 280 24.71 17.16 -7.15
C ARG A 280 25.68 17.80 -8.15
N ALA A 281 25.21 18.77 -8.96
CA ALA A 281 26.01 19.50 -9.94
C ALA A 281 26.79 20.67 -9.32
N SER A 282 26.47 21.08 -8.07
CA SER A 282 27.18 22.15 -7.33
C SER A 282 27.93 21.51 -6.16
N PRO A 283 29.16 20.99 -6.35
CA PRO A 283 29.99 20.56 -5.24
C PRO A 283 30.42 21.79 -4.43
N GLU A 284 30.24 21.75 -3.10
CA GLU A 284 30.86 22.69 -2.16
C GLU A 284 32.40 22.66 -2.22
#